data_2853205d22ab48a8a33a845efe23e474
#
_entry.id   2853205d22ab48a8a33a845efe23e474
#
_cell.length_a   1.000
_cell.length_b   1.000
_cell.length_c   1.000
_cell.angle_alpha   90.00
_cell.angle_beta   90.00
_cell.angle_gamma   90.00
#
_symmetry.space_group_name_H-M   'P 1'
#
loop_
_entity.id
_entity.type
_entity.pdbx_description
1 polymer ?
#
loop_
_entity_poly.entity_id
_entity_poly.type
_entity_poly.pdbx_seq_one_letter_code
_entity_poly.pdbx_strand_id
1 'polypeptide(L)'
;MKLDKLVGERFKEKPSDCVIDSHALMLRGGYMKNVANGIYSQFMPLRRITKKIEDIIRDEMDKIGGQEVLFPVALPASLWDESGRYESVGSELLRFTDRNNARMVLGMTHEEAAVQLVRDYANSYTKYPFMIYQIQTKFRDEGRPRGGLIRVREFTMKDAYSFHTSQEDLEKYYQECYDAYNRIFARAGIPEVITVKSDSGMMGGSISHEYMLLTPVGEDSIAVCSECDYRANMEAAQSIVENKADDVLEELKKEYTPNIHTIEDICEFLHSPLEKSCKAVVYQKNATDEYVVIFVRGDLDINETKLTNLLGEAVHPAVITEECGLHAGFIGPVGLPENMTVLFDNSLKGATNLSCGANEENHHYVGLNIPRDVGEVEYNDLAKIVDGGICPQCGKHTIKISRGIEVGNIFQLGTKYTKSMHMTYLDKEGNEQYPIMGCYGIGVGRLAASVCEVRHDDYGPIWPITIAPWQVHLCCLRADDAEAKALADKLYDEMLKDGIEVIYDDRNVRPGVMFSDADLLGCPVRVVVSPRNLVEGCCEVMTRTKSINEKVAVDDVIPQVKKMIKDMFDELNK
;
A
#
# COMPACT_ATOMS: atom_id res chain seq x y z
N MET A 1 10.57 21.34 24.99
CA MET A 1 9.54 20.56 25.72
C MET A 1 10.20 19.77 26.82
N LYS A 2 9.71 19.78 28.07
CA LYS A 2 10.22 18.92 29.14
C LYS A 2 9.51 17.57 29.15
N LEU A 3 10.27 16.48 29.34
CA LEU A 3 9.73 15.11 29.24
C LEU A 3 8.75 14.77 30.38
N ASP A 4 8.91 15.35 31.56
CA ASP A 4 8.00 15.20 32.70
C ASP A 4 6.59 15.80 32.45
N LYS A 5 6.46 16.70 31.46
CA LYS A 5 5.21 17.33 31.04
C LYS A 5 4.61 16.69 29.78
N LEU A 6 5.31 15.74 29.15
CA LEU A 6 4.83 15.07 27.97
C LEU A 6 3.71 14.08 28.33
N VAL A 7 2.53 14.31 27.80
CA VAL A 7 1.40 13.38 27.97
C VAL A 7 1.66 12.09 27.17
N GLY A 8 1.37 10.98 27.81
CA GLY A 8 1.68 9.63 27.32
C GLY A 8 2.86 9.02 28.06
N GLU A 9 2.74 7.74 28.37
CA GLU A 9 3.76 6.99 29.09
C GLU A 9 4.59 6.13 28.15
N ARG A 10 5.83 5.86 28.52
CA ARG A 10 6.71 4.88 27.86
C ARG A 10 6.78 3.65 28.75
N PHE A 11 6.75 2.49 28.15
CA PHE A 11 6.79 1.23 28.89
C PHE A 11 7.65 0.18 28.20
N LYS A 12 8.19 -0.72 28.99
CA LYS A 12 9.19 -1.68 28.52
C LYS A 12 8.57 -2.84 27.76
N GLU A 13 7.44 -3.34 28.24
CA GLU A 13 6.87 -4.58 27.74
C GLU A 13 6.16 -4.37 26.39
N LYS A 14 6.32 -5.32 25.46
CA LYS A 14 5.62 -5.37 24.19
C LYS A 14 4.16 -5.81 24.45
N PRO A 15 3.14 -5.06 23.99
CA PRO A 15 1.76 -5.54 24.07
C PRO A 15 1.59 -6.86 23.32
N SER A 16 0.80 -7.77 23.87
CA SER A 16 0.65 -9.14 23.36
C SER A 16 -0.05 -9.22 22.01
N ASP A 17 -0.82 -8.21 21.66
CA ASP A 17 -1.59 -8.09 20.42
C ASP A 17 -0.79 -7.46 19.26
N CYS A 18 0.45 -7.01 19.54
CA CYS A 18 1.30 -6.40 18.52
C CYS A 18 2.11 -7.47 17.78
N VAL A 19 1.80 -7.68 16.51
CA VAL A 19 2.51 -8.63 15.65
C VAL A 19 3.78 -8.00 15.04
N ILE A 20 3.70 -6.74 14.58
CA ILE A 20 4.79 -6.03 13.90
C ILE A 20 5.46 -5.02 14.84
N ASP A 21 6.72 -4.69 14.53
CA ASP A 21 7.56 -3.89 15.43
C ASP A 21 7.16 -2.42 15.47
N SER A 22 6.79 -1.80 14.34
CA SER A 22 6.28 -0.43 14.33
C SER A 22 5.05 -0.25 15.24
N HIS A 23 4.11 -1.19 15.23
CA HIS A 23 2.93 -1.15 16.11
C HIS A 23 3.35 -1.20 17.58
N ALA A 24 4.21 -2.17 17.94
CA ALA A 24 4.69 -2.34 19.30
C ALA A 24 5.47 -1.11 19.80
N LEU A 25 6.40 -0.60 18.97
CA LEU A 25 7.25 0.54 19.33
C LEU A 25 6.45 1.84 19.48
N MET A 26 5.49 2.07 18.60
CA MET A 26 4.62 3.26 18.69
C MET A 26 3.74 3.26 19.94
N LEU A 27 3.22 2.11 20.36
CA LEU A 27 2.48 2.01 21.62
C LEU A 27 3.43 2.19 22.81
N ARG A 28 4.55 1.46 22.84
CA ARG A 28 5.55 1.52 23.92
C ARG A 28 6.16 2.90 24.11
N GLY A 29 6.42 3.61 23.02
CA GLY A 29 7.00 4.95 23.05
C GLY A 29 6.04 6.08 23.40
N GLY A 30 4.74 5.77 23.57
CA GLY A 30 3.72 6.79 23.85
C GLY A 30 3.42 7.68 22.65
N TYR A 31 3.43 7.12 21.44
CA TYR A 31 3.08 7.82 20.21
C TYR A 31 1.57 7.81 19.96
N MET A 32 0.92 6.71 20.27
CA MET A 32 -0.52 6.52 20.04
C MET A 32 -1.14 5.66 21.13
N LYS A 33 -2.47 5.72 21.18
CA LYS A 33 -3.29 4.89 22.07
C LYS A 33 -4.45 4.31 21.29
N ASN A 34 -4.70 3.02 21.48
CA ASN A 34 -5.86 2.34 20.93
C ASN A 34 -7.16 2.87 21.56
N VAL A 35 -8.12 3.22 20.72
CA VAL A 35 -9.49 3.62 21.12
C VAL A 35 -10.46 2.48 20.82
N ALA A 36 -10.34 1.90 19.62
CA ALA A 36 -11.07 0.75 19.17
C ALA A 36 -10.23 0.04 18.08
N ASN A 37 -10.66 -1.13 17.63
CA ASN A 37 -9.98 -1.85 16.57
C ASN A 37 -9.85 -1.00 15.29
N GLY A 38 -8.61 -0.67 14.90
CA GLY A 38 -8.30 0.18 13.75
C GLY A 38 -8.57 1.68 13.96
N ILE A 39 -8.78 2.13 15.20
CA ILE A 39 -8.99 3.54 15.55
C ILE A 39 -8.03 3.93 16.69
N TYR A 40 -7.19 4.95 16.45
CA TYR A 40 -6.13 5.37 17.36
C TYR A 40 -6.19 6.86 17.66
N SER A 41 -5.99 7.22 18.92
CA SER A 41 -5.61 8.58 19.30
C SER A 41 -4.10 8.76 19.17
N GLN A 42 -3.68 9.93 18.68
CA GLN A 42 -2.28 10.28 18.53
C GLN A 42 -1.82 11.20 19.65
N PHE A 43 -0.72 10.84 20.33
CA PHE A 43 -0.03 11.73 21.25
C PHE A 43 0.91 12.68 20.51
N MET A 44 1.46 13.64 21.23
CA MET A 44 2.32 14.68 20.68
C MET A 44 3.50 14.16 19.84
N PRO A 45 4.22 13.10 20.21
CA PRO A 45 5.31 12.59 19.38
C PRO A 45 4.85 12.21 17.97
N LEU A 46 3.77 11.44 17.84
CA LEU A 46 3.23 11.05 16.54
C LEU A 46 2.66 12.24 15.78
N ARG A 47 1.94 13.14 16.45
CA ARG A 47 1.40 14.36 15.79
C ARG A 47 2.50 15.26 15.21
N ARG A 48 3.66 15.34 15.87
CA ARG A 48 4.80 16.07 15.33
C ARG A 48 5.37 15.39 14.07
N ILE A 49 5.48 14.06 14.08
CA ILE A 49 5.92 13.27 12.92
C ILE A 49 4.96 13.43 11.75
N THR A 50 3.66 13.18 11.98
CA THR A 50 2.66 13.26 10.90
C THR A 50 2.57 14.66 10.32
N LYS A 51 2.65 15.71 11.15
CA LYS A 51 2.69 17.10 10.68
C LYS A 51 3.90 17.39 9.78
N LYS A 52 5.10 16.91 10.15
CA LYS A 52 6.29 17.07 9.31
C LYS A 52 6.18 16.32 7.98
N ILE A 53 5.58 15.12 7.99
CA ILE A 53 5.25 14.39 6.76
C ILE A 53 4.25 15.19 5.91
N GLU A 54 3.18 15.72 6.53
CA GLU A 54 2.21 16.60 5.85
C GLU A 54 2.90 17.82 5.23
N ASP A 55 3.85 18.44 5.92
CA ASP A 55 4.60 19.62 5.43
C ASP A 55 5.55 19.26 4.27
N ILE A 56 6.19 18.09 4.30
CA ILE A 56 6.98 17.57 3.16
C ILE A 56 6.07 17.35 1.94
N ILE A 57 4.89 16.78 2.16
CA ILE A 57 3.92 16.53 1.09
C ILE A 57 3.43 17.85 0.48
N ARG A 58 3.08 18.86 1.29
CA ARG A 58 2.69 20.18 0.81
C ARG A 58 3.76 20.80 -0.06
N ASP A 59 4.99 20.82 0.44
CA ASP A 59 6.12 21.41 -0.31
C ASP A 59 6.31 20.74 -1.68
N GLU A 60 6.18 19.44 -1.80
CA GLU A 60 6.31 18.74 -3.08
C GLU A 60 5.09 18.90 -3.99
N MET A 61 3.88 18.96 -3.44
CA MET A 61 2.66 19.22 -4.23
C MET A 61 2.61 20.65 -4.75
N ASP A 62 2.99 21.63 -3.92
CA ASP A 62 3.03 23.05 -4.32
C ASP A 62 4.06 23.28 -5.44
N LYS A 63 5.21 22.58 -5.42
CA LYS A 63 6.24 22.67 -6.48
C LYS A 63 5.74 22.22 -7.86
N ILE A 64 4.76 21.34 -7.91
CA ILE A 64 4.12 20.89 -9.17
C ILE A 64 2.79 21.58 -9.44
N GLY A 65 2.54 22.76 -8.81
CA GLY A 65 1.40 23.61 -9.05
C GLY A 65 0.09 23.16 -8.40
N GLY A 66 0.17 22.27 -7.38
CA GLY A 66 -1.01 21.85 -6.60
C GLY A 66 -1.59 22.98 -5.76
N GLN A 67 -2.90 22.96 -5.59
CA GLN A 67 -3.64 23.93 -4.77
C GLN A 67 -4.31 23.22 -3.60
N GLU A 68 -3.90 23.54 -2.36
CA GLU A 68 -4.50 22.92 -1.18
C GLU A 68 -5.93 23.43 -0.98
N VAL A 69 -6.87 22.49 -0.86
CA VAL A 69 -8.28 22.70 -0.55
C VAL A 69 -8.67 21.84 0.64
N LEU A 70 -9.91 21.92 1.10
CA LEU A 70 -10.42 21.04 2.15
C LEU A 70 -11.87 20.63 1.83
N PHE A 71 -12.11 19.32 1.73
CA PHE A 71 -13.43 18.74 1.57
C PHE A 71 -14.03 18.32 2.92
N PRO A 72 -15.37 18.30 3.07
CA PRO A 72 -16.02 17.71 4.24
C PRO A 72 -15.75 16.21 4.35
N VAL A 73 -15.66 15.69 5.57
CA VAL A 73 -15.56 14.24 5.83
C VAL A 73 -16.93 13.57 5.71
N ALA A 74 -17.98 14.21 6.22
CA ALA A 74 -19.36 13.74 6.06
C ALA A 74 -19.94 14.35 4.78
N LEU A 75 -20.32 13.51 3.84
CA LEU A 75 -20.78 13.90 2.51
C LEU A 75 -22.22 13.43 2.27
N PRO A 76 -23.05 14.20 1.53
CA PRO A 76 -24.36 13.71 1.11
C PRO A 76 -24.20 12.52 0.15
N ALA A 77 -25.04 11.50 0.33
CA ALA A 77 -25.03 10.31 -0.53
C ALA A 77 -25.30 10.64 -2.00
N SER A 78 -26.01 11.76 -2.28
CA SER A 78 -26.33 12.20 -3.64
C SER A 78 -25.09 12.37 -4.55
N LEU A 79 -23.95 12.79 -4.01
CA LEU A 79 -22.70 12.86 -4.77
C LEU A 79 -22.20 11.47 -5.21
N TRP A 80 -22.37 10.48 -4.34
CA TRP A 80 -22.02 9.09 -4.60
C TRP A 80 -23.04 8.39 -5.51
N ASP A 81 -24.31 8.81 -5.46
CA ASP A 81 -25.34 8.40 -6.41
C ASP A 81 -25.00 8.91 -7.84
N GLU A 82 -24.57 10.20 -7.97
CA GLU A 82 -24.16 10.77 -9.25
C GLU A 82 -23.01 9.98 -9.91
N SER A 83 -22.03 9.54 -9.13
CA SER A 83 -20.90 8.73 -9.65
C SER A 83 -21.26 7.26 -9.86
N GLY A 84 -22.41 6.80 -9.37
CA GLY A 84 -22.83 5.39 -9.38
C GLY A 84 -22.12 4.54 -8.34
N ARG A 85 -21.33 5.15 -7.43
CA ARG A 85 -20.51 4.42 -6.44
C ARG A 85 -21.24 4.14 -5.13
N TYR A 86 -22.38 4.78 -4.87
CA TYR A 86 -23.12 4.51 -3.64
C TYR A 86 -23.54 3.04 -3.52
N GLU A 87 -23.95 2.41 -4.60
CA GLU A 87 -24.35 1.00 -4.63
C GLU A 87 -23.18 0.06 -4.97
N SER A 88 -22.26 0.50 -5.86
CA SER A 88 -21.20 -0.37 -6.35
C SER A 88 -20.01 -0.55 -5.37
N VAL A 89 -19.81 0.37 -4.42
CA VAL A 89 -18.82 0.22 -3.36
C VAL A 89 -19.43 -0.63 -2.24
N GLY A 90 -18.69 -1.64 -1.79
CA GLY A 90 -19.12 -2.59 -0.77
C GLY A 90 -19.28 -1.98 0.64
N SER A 91 -19.20 -2.84 1.65
CA SER A 91 -19.36 -2.48 3.08
C SER A 91 -18.28 -1.55 3.63
N GLU A 92 -17.19 -1.33 2.92
CA GLU A 92 -16.14 -0.39 3.32
C GLU A 92 -16.60 1.07 3.35
N LEU A 93 -17.61 1.42 2.55
CA LEU A 93 -18.24 2.74 2.60
C LEU A 93 -19.21 2.81 3.78
N LEU A 94 -18.87 3.59 4.81
CA LEU A 94 -19.78 3.80 5.93
C LEU A 94 -20.93 4.72 5.53
N ARG A 95 -22.14 4.18 5.56
CA ARG A 95 -23.40 4.85 5.24
C ARG A 95 -24.18 5.13 6.51
N PHE A 96 -24.79 6.31 6.61
CA PHE A 96 -25.63 6.69 7.75
C PHE A 96 -26.71 7.68 7.32
N THR A 97 -27.63 7.97 8.21
CA THR A 97 -28.63 9.03 8.05
C THR A 97 -28.44 10.11 9.10
N ASP A 98 -28.61 11.36 8.70
CA ASP A 98 -28.63 12.47 9.65
C ASP A 98 -29.98 12.57 10.38
N ARG A 99 -30.11 13.54 11.30
CA ARG A 99 -31.37 13.78 12.07
C ARG A 99 -32.56 14.17 11.21
N ASN A 100 -32.34 14.58 9.97
CA ASN A 100 -33.39 14.96 9.00
C ASN A 100 -33.69 13.82 8.04
N ASN A 101 -33.19 12.61 8.31
CA ASN A 101 -33.28 11.43 7.45
C ASN A 101 -32.60 11.60 6.07
N ALA A 102 -31.65 12.53 5.92
CA ALA A 102 -30.83 12.61 4.72
C ALA A 102 -29.79 11.49 4.72
N ARG A 103 -29.65 10.80 3.57
CA ARG A 103 -28.64 9.77 3.39
C ARG A 103 -27.25 10.44 3.29
N MET A 104 -26.31 9.95 4.06
CA MET A 104 -24.95 10.47 4.20
C MET A 104 -23.95 9.33 4.12
N VAL A 105 -22.70 9.68 3.80
CA VAL A 105 -21.54 8.79 3.87
C VAL A 105 -20.38 9.47 4.60
N LEU A 106 -19.51 8.69 5.23
CA LEU A 106 -18.17 9.17 5.59
C LEU A 106 -17.21 8.96 4.42
N GLY A 107 -16.50 10.00 4.04
CA GLY A 107 -15.58 9.98 2.90
C GLY A 107 -14.48 8.94 3.08
N MET A 108 -14.52 7.87 2.30
CA MET A 108 -13.42 6.91 2.16
C MET A 108 -12.38 7.37 1.14
N THR A 109 -12.80 8.25 0.23
CA THR A 109 -12.05 8.96 -0.82
C THR A 109 -12.90 10.15 -1.27
N HIS A 110 -12.41 11.08 -2.09
CA HIS A 110 -13.11 12.33 -2.38
C HIS A 110 -13.11 12.73 -3.86
N GLU A 111 -13.11 11.79 -4.80
CA GLU A 111 -13.23 12.07 -6.24
C GLU A 111 -14.51 12.86 -6.55
N GLU A 112 -15.63 12.45 -5.97
CA GLU A 112 -16.93 13.10 -6.13
C GLU A 112 -16.92 14.54 -5.59
N ALA A 113 -16.33 14.75 -4.43
CA ALA A 113 -16.23 16.07 -3.82
C ALA A 113 -15.30 16.99 -4.64
N ALA A 114 -14.23 16.44 -5.23
CA ALA A 114 -13.33 17.19 -6.09
C ALA A 114 -14.04 17.66 -7.37
N VAL A 115 -14.76 16.77 -8.03
CA VAL A 115 -15.57 17.13 -9.23
C VAL A 115 -16.63 18.16 -8.86
N GLN A 116 -17.37 17.95 -7.77
CA GLN A 116 -18.41 18.88 -7.31
C GLN A 116 -17.86 20.28 -7.03
N LEU A 117 -16.66 20.38 -6.43
CA LEU A 117 -16.05 21.68 -6.12
C LEU A 117 -15.69 22.47 -7.36
N VAL A 118 -15.21 21.80 -8.43
CA VAL A 118 -14.60 22.50 -9.57
C VAL A 118 -15.48 22.53 -10.83
N ARG A 119 -16.55 21.74 -10.93
CA ARG A 119 -17.34 21.61 -12.17
C ARG A 119 -17.96 22.92 -12.64
N ASP A 120 -18.40 23.80 -11.72
CA ASP A 120 -18.98 25.08 -12.08
C ASP A 120 -17.94 26.15 -12.46
N TYR A 121 -16.69 25.95 -11.99
CA TYR A 121 -15.56 26.84 -12.30
C TYR A 121 -14.85 26.48 -13.59
N ALA A 122 -14.62 25.21 -13.84
CA ALA A 122 -13.74 24.70 -14.89
C ALA A 122 -14.50 24.42 -16.22
N ASN A 123 -15.28 25.39 -16.68
CA ASN A 123 -16.18 25.29 -17.84
C ASN A 123 -15.56 25.73 -19.18
N SER A 124 -14.26 26.04 -19.22
CA SER A 124 -13.54 26.43 -20.44
C SER A 124 -12.15 25.78 -20.48
N TYR A 125 -11.70 25.39 -21.67
CA TYR A 125 -10.36 24.84 -21.89
C TYR A 125 -9.23 25.72 -21.32
N THR A 126 -9.45 27.04 -21.21
CA THR A 126 -8.47 27.98 -20.68
C THR A 126 -8.20 27.84 -19.18
N LYS A 127 -9.00 27.05 -18.48
CA LYS A 127 -8.84 26.76 -17.05
C LYS A 127 -7.95 25.56 -16.77
N TYR A 128 -7.65 24.75 -17.78
CA TYR A 128 -6.87 23.52 -17.68
C TYR A 128 -5.41 23.71 -18.14
N PRO A 129 -4.45 22.89 -17.68
CA PRO A 129 -4.62 21.91 -16.61
C PRO A 129 -4.57 22.56 -15.23
N PHE A 130 -5.07 21.86 -14.22
CA PHE A 130 -4.92 22.23 -12.81
C PHE A 130 -4.99 21.00 -11.89
N MET A 131 -4.46 21.14 -10.68
CA MET A 131 -4.56 20.13 -9.64
C MET A 131 -4.98 20.78 -8.34
N ILE A 132 -5.91 20.13 -7.64
CA ILE A 132 -6.30 20.43 -6.26
C ILE A 132 -5.96 19.25 -5.37
N TYR A 133 -5.57 19.49 -4.12
CA TYR A 133 -5.31 18.44 -3.16
C TYR A 133 -5.76 18.83 -1.76
N GLN A 134 -5.96 17.84 -0.92
CA GLN A 134 -6.21 18.03 0.51
C GLN A 134 -5.37 17.09 1.35
N ILE A 135 -5.26 17.40 2.64
CA ILE A 135 -4.80 16.50 3.68
C ILE A 135 -5.92 16.39 4.70
N GLN A 136 -6.67 15.29 4.65
CA GLN A 136 -7.93 15.15 5.38
C GLN A 136 -8.15 13.73 5.88
N THR A 137 -8.89 13.59 6.96
CA THR A 137 -9.36 12.33 7.52
C THR A 137 -10.20 11.56 6.48
N LYS A 138 -9.96 10.26 6.40
CA LYS A 138 -10.77 9.28 5.69
C LYS A 138 -11.30 8.26 6.69
N PHE A 139 -12.47 7.73 6.39
CA PHE A 139 -13.01 6.59 7.11
C PHE A 139 -13.35 5.47 6.14
N ARG A 140 -12.79 4.29 6.39
CA ARG A 140 -13.09 3.05 5.69
C ARG A 140 -13.53 2.02 6.70
N ASP A 141 -14.70 1.42 6.53
CA ASP A 141 -15.21 0.39 7.44
C ASP A 141 -14.47 -0.94 7.20
N GLU A 142 -13.16 -0.89 7.45
CA GLU A 142 -12.24 -2.00 7.26
C GLU A 142 -12.61 -3.18 8.16
N GLY A 143 -12.84 -4.33 7.55
CA GLY A 143 -13.30 -5.53 8.27
C GLY A 143 -12.21 -6.20 9.12
N ARG A 144 -10.92 -6.01 8.79
CA ARG A 144 -9.78 -6.64 9.48
C ARG A 144 -8.62 -5.68 9.70
N PRO A 145 -8.78 -4.62 10.52
CA PRO A 145 -7.70 -3.72 10.85
C PRO A 145 -6.57 -4.47 11.56
N ARG A 146 -5.32 -4.12 11.24
CA ARG A 146 -4.13 -4.79 11.81
C ARG A 146 -2.86 -3.97 11.59
N GLY A 147 -1.77 -4.34 12.28
CA GLY A 147 -0.48 -3.71 12.09
C GLY A 147 -0.43 -2.23 12.53
N GLY A 148 -1.14 -1.86 13.60
CA GLY A 148 -1.16 -0.46 14.07
C GLY A 148 -1.70 0.47 13.01
N LEU A 149 -0.86 1.43 12.54
CA LEU A 149 -1.27 2.42 11.54
C LEU A 149 -1.12 1.93 10.08
N ILE A 150 -0.73 0.68 9.85
CA ILE A 150 -0.60 0.13 8.49
C ILE A 150 -1.99 -0.08 7.87
N ARG A 151 -2.92 -0.70 8.61
CA ARG A 151 -4.28 -0.96 8.14
C ARG A 151 -5.30 -0.58 9.22
N VAL A 152 -5.93 0.54 9.03
CA VAL A 152 -6.82 1.20 10.00
C VAL A 152 -8.15 1.58 9.37
N ARG A 153 -9.12 1.95 10.21
CA ARG A 153 -10.44 2.41 9.78
C ARG A 153 -10.49 3.93 9.60
N GLU A 154 -9.86 4.68 10.49
CA GLU A 154 -9.77 6.13 10.43
C GLU A 154 -8.31 6.57 10.27
N PHE A 155 -8.02 7.40 9.26
CA PHE A 155 -6.66 7.86 8.96
C PHE A 155 -6.64 9.16 8.17
N THR A 156 -5.53 9.89 8.27
CA THR A 156 -5.28 11.06 7.43
C THR A 156 -4.63 10.64 6.12
N MET A 157 -5.19 11.13 5.00
CA MET A 157 -4.65 10.93 3.66
C MET A 157 -4.41 12.28 2.98
N LYS A 158 -3.28 12.43 2.29
CA LYS A 158 -3.17 13.38 1.21
C LYS A 158 -3.78 12.74 -0.03
N ASP A 159 -4.81 13.36 -0.55
CA ASP A 159 -5.44 12.99 -1.81
C ASP A 159 -5.48 14.20 -2.74
N ALA A 160 -4.96 14.00 -3.95
CA ALA A 160 -4.87 15.01 -4.99
C ALA A 160 -5.63 14.57 -6.24
N TYR A 161 -6.17 15.54 -6.96
CA TYR A 161 -6.98 15.36 -8.16
C TYR A 161 -6.55 16.34 -9.23
N SER A 162 -6.07 15.84 -10.36
CA SER A 162 -5.69 16.65 -11.50
C SER A 162 -6.73 16.56 -12.61
N PHE A 163 -6.87 17.63 -13.38
CA PHE A 163 -7.85 17.77 -14.45
C PHE A 163 -7.18 18.28 -15.72
N HIS A 164 -7.44 17.60 -16.85
CA HIS A 164 -6.74 17.76 -18.10
C HIS A 164 -7.69 17.77 -19.29
N THR A 165 -7.27 18.40 -20.39
CA THR A 165 -8.03 18.41 -21.66
C THR A 165 -7.55 17.35 -22.65
N SER A 166 -6.42 16.70 -22.41
CA SER A 166 -5.89 15.63 -23.27
C SER A 166 -5.18 14.55 -22.45
N GLN A 167 -5.10 13.35 -23.03
CA GLN A 167 -4.38 12.23 -22.43
C GLN A 167 -2.87 12.53 -22.32
N GLU A 168 -2.29 13.17 -23.32
CA GLU A 168 -0.86 13.54 -23.31
C GLU A 168 -0.52 14.50 -22.17
N ASP A 169 -1.40 15.46 -21.88
CA ASP A 169 -1.22 16.39 -20.76
C ASP A 169 -1.34 15.68 -19.41
N LEU A 170 -2.31 14.74 -19.28
CA LEU A 170 -2.40 13.88 -18.09
C LEU A 170 -1.13 13.05 -17.88
N GLU A 171 -0.62 12.40 -18.93
CA GLU A 171 0.57 11.55 -18.84
C GLU A 171 1.82 12.35 -18.40
N LYS A 172 1.99 13.55 -18.93
CA LYS A 172 3.06 14.45 -18.51
C LYS A 172 2.94 14.82 -17.04
N TYR A 173 1.75 15.23 -16.60
CA TYR A 173 1.51 15.61 -15.20
C TYR A 173 1.60 14.39 -14.25
N TYR A 174 1.17 13.25 -14.72
CA TYR A 174 1.31 11.98 -13.99
C TYR A 174 2.78 11.65 -13.69
N GLN A 175 3.68 11.91 -14.65
CA GLN A 175 5.12 11.76 -14.44
C GLN A 175 5.67 12.78 -13.43
N GLU A 176 5.20 14.03 -13.46
CA GLU A 176 5.57 15.06 -12.46
C GLU A 176 5.15 14.62 -11.04
N CYS A 177 3.95 14.06 -10.89
CA CYS A 177 3.48 13.46 -9.63
C CYS A 177 4.31 12.25 -9.22
N TYR A 178 4.66 11.38 -10.17
CA TYR A 178 5.51 10.22 -9.94
C TYR A 178 6.86 10.64 -9.33
N ASP A 179 7.49 11.64 -9.90
CA ASP A 179 8.78 12.16 -9.43
C ASP A 179 8.65 12.87 -8.06
N ALA A 180 7.56 13.61 -7.86
CA ALA A 180 7.26 14.25 -6.57
C ALA A 180 7.10 13.21 -5.44
N TYR A 181 6.44 12.09 -5.69
CA TYR A 181 6.28 11.00 -4.72
C TYR A 181 7.63 10.37 -4.34
N ASN A 182 8.51 10.12 -5.32
CA ASN A 182 9.85 9.63 -5.03
C ASN A 182 10.62 10.58 -4.09
N ARG A 183 10.51 11.90 -4.32
CA ARG A 183 11.11 12.90 -3.43
C ARG A 183 10.46 12.92 -2.04
N ILE A 184 9.14 12.77 -1.95
CA ILE A 184 8.43 12.69 -0.66
C ILE A 184 8.95 11.52 0.16
N PHE A 185 9.03 10.32 -0.41
CA PHE A 185 9.50 9.14 0.31
C PHE A 185 10.97 9.21 0.70
N ALA A 186 11.83 9.72 -0.19
CA ALA A 186 13.23 9.96 0.12
C ALA A 186 13.39 10.96 1.28
N ARG A 187 12.68 12.09 1.24
CA ARG A 187 12.68 13.10 2.31
C ARG A 187 12.09 12.58 3.62
N ALA A 188 11.13 11.65 3.55
CA ALA A 188 10.59 10.97 4.73
C ALA A 188 11.55 9.92 5.31
N GLY A 189 12.66 9.60 4.61
CA GLY A 189 13.71 8.69 5.06
C GLY A 189 13.58 7.24 4.59
N ILE A 190 12.77 6.97 3.56
CA ILE A 190 12.62 5.66 2.92
C ILE A 190 12.81 5.73 1.40
N PRO A 191 14.03 6.12 0.92
CA PRO A 191 14.32 6.20 -0.51
C PRO A 191 14.26 4.84 -1.23
N GLU A 192 14.25 3.73 -0.51
CA GLU A 192 14.15 2.36 -1.01
C GLU A 192 12.73 1.96 -1.46
N VAL A 193 11.74 2.82 -1.33
CA VAL A 193 10.40 2.59 -1.89
C VAL A 193 10.50 2.39 -3.39
N ILE A 194 9.88 1.32 -3.88
CA ILE A 194 9.81 1.02 -5.32
C ILE A 194 8.41 1.30 -5.86
N THR A 195 8.33 1.66 -7.13
CA THR A 195 7.05 1.79 -7.83
C THR A 195 6.74 0.49 -8.57
N VAL A 196 5.50 0.02 -8.47
CA VAL A 196 5.02 -1.19 -9.14
C VAL A 196 3.78 -0.87 -9.98
N LYS A 197 3.65 -1.52 -11.12
CA LYS A 197 2.41 -1.47 -11.91
C LYS A 197 1.30 -2.15 -11.12
N SER A 198 0.12 -1.53 -11.05
CA SER A 198 -1.02 -2.06 -10.32
C SER A 198 -2.29 -2.08 -11.16
N ASP A 199 -3.28 -2.83 -10.70
CA ASP A 199 -4.64 -2.77 -11.22
C ASP A 199 -5.35 -1.54 -10.65
N SER A 200 -6.22 -0.90 -11.45
CA SER A 200 -6.94 0.31 -11.01
C SER A 200 -8.15 0.02 -10.11
N GLY A 201 -8.59 -1.22 -10.02
CA GLY A 201 -9.66 -1.69 -9.15
C GLY A 201 -10.93 -0.84 -9.19
N MET A 202 -11.54 -0.64 -8.02
CA MET A 202 -12.75 0.16 -7.86
C MET A 202 -12.58 1.65 -8.22
N MET A 203 -11.35 2.16 -8.23
CA MET A 203 -11.07 3.55 -8.64
C MET A 203 -11.34 3.74 -10.12
N GLY A 204 -11.07 2.72 -10.94
CA GLY A 204 -11.20 2.73 -12.39
C GLY A 204 -10.04 3.47 -13.06
N GLY A 205 -10.09 3.53 -14.40
CA GLY A 205 -9.02 4.13 -15.20
C GLY A 205 -8.16 3.07 -15.90
N SER A 206 -7.15 3.53 -16.65
CA SER A 206 -6.36 2.66 -17.53
C SER A 206 -4.97 2.30 -16.99
N ILE A 207 -4.40 3.16 -16.16
CA ILE A 207 -3.04 3.02 -15.64
C ILE A 207 -3.04 3.37 -14.15
N SER A 208 -2.40 2.53 -13.36
CA SER A 208 -2.12 2.82 -11.96
C SER A 208 -0.75 2.30 -11.53
N HIS A 209 -0.17 2.99 -10.57
CA HIS A 209 1.06 2.57 -9.91
C HIS A 209 0.91 2.69 -8.40
N GLU A 210 1.48 1.72 -7.70
CA GLU A 210 1.61 1.71 -6.25
C GLU A 210 3.06 1.90 -5.86
N TYR A 211 3.27 2.64 -4.78
CA TYR A 211 4.58 2.81 -4.16
C TYR A 211 4.70 1.85 -2.99
N MET A 212 5.63 0.90 -3.10
CA MET A 212 5.76 -0.23 -2.20
C MET A 212 7.07 -0.19 -1.44
N LEU A 213 6.97 -0.25 -0.11
CA LEU A 213 8.11 -0.52 0.75
C LEU A 213 8.24 -2.02 0.94
N LEU A 214 9.29 -2.63 0.37
CA LEU A 214 9.50 -4.08 0.50
C LEU A 214 9.89 -4.42 1.94
N THR A 215 9.09 -5.26 2.56
CA THR A 215 9.31 -5.77 3.92
C THR A 215 8.53 -7.06 4.14
N PRO A 216 9.09 -8.04 4.90
CA PRO A 216 8.42 -9.32 5.17
C PRO A 216 7.07 -9.18 5.88
N VAL A 217 6.85 -8.09 6.61
CA VAL A 217 5.60 -7.81 7.31
C VAL A 217 4.54 -7.15 6.42
N GLY A 218 4.89 -6.83 5.17
CA GLY A 218 3.97 -6.26 4.19
C GLY A 218 2.76 -7.16 3.94
N GLU A 219 1.63 -6.55 3.62
CA GLU A 219 0.37 -7.27 3.38
C GLU A 219 0.23 -7.70 1.92
N ASP A 220 0.79 -6.90 1.00
CA ASP A 220 0.64 -7.11 -0.43
C ASP A 220 1.78 -7.97 -0.98
N SER A 221 1.45 -8.83 -1.93
CA SER A 221 2.43 -9.62 -2.67
C SER A 221 2.75 -8.94 -3.99
N ILE A 222 4.04 -8.90 -4.33
CA ILE A 222 4.57 -8.14 -5.45
C ILE A 222 5.49 -9.03 -6.26
N ALA A 223 5.27 -9.08 -7.57
CA ALA A 223 6.19 -9.72 -8.51
C ALA A 223 7.29 -8.74 -8.91
N VAL A 224 8.54 -9.10 -8.63
CA VAL A 224 9.73 -8.30 -8.93
C VAL A 224 10.69 -9.15 -9.76
N CYS A 225 11.17 -8.63 -10.88
CA CYS A 225 12.25 -9.26 -11.63
C CYS A 225 13.61 -8.93 -10.98
N SER A 226 14.47 -9.93 -10.83
CA SER A 226 15.83 -9.73 -10.31
C SER A 226 16.85 -9.21 -11.34
N GLU A 227 16.48 -9.17 -12.63
CA GLU A 227 17.38 -8.87 -13.76
C GLU A 227 16.99 -7.62 -14.56
N CYS A 228 15.72 -7.13 -14.41
CA CYS A 228 15.27 -5.92 -15.09
C CYS A 228 14.29 -5.14 -14.21
N ASP A 229 13.75 -4.03 -14.72
CA ASP A 229 12.87 -3.12 -13.97
C ASP A 229 11.40 -3.56 -13.92
N TYR A 230 11.08 -4.80 -14.33
CA TYR A 230 9.71 -5.30 -14.24
C TYR A 230 9.27 -5.46 -12.78
N ARG A 231 8.19 -4.77 -12.42
CA ARG A 231 7.57 -4.80 -11.09
C ARG A 231 6.08 -4.62 -11.25
N ALA A 232 5.31 -5.51 -10.62
CA ALA A 232 3.85 -5.43 -10.64
C ALA A 232 3.26 -6.02 -9.34
N ASN A 233 2.09 -5.52 -8.91
CA ASN A 233 1.34 -6.21 -7.88
C ASN A 233 0.73 -7.52 -8.44
N MET A 234 0.23 -8.39 -7.57
CA MET A 234 -0.26 -9.71 -8.00
C MET A 234 -1.46 -9.61 -8.94
N GLU A 235 -2.26 -8.57 -8.83
CA GLU A 235 -3.46 -8.33 -9.62
C GLU A 235 -3.12 -7.97 -11.07
N ALA A 236 -2.05 -7.17 -11.28
CA ALA A 236 -1.63 -6.70 -12.60
C ALA A 236 -0.50 -7.53 -13.22
N ALA A 237 0.16 -8.40 -12.44
CA ALA A 237 1.32 -9.14 -12.91
C ALA A 237 0.93 -10.17 -13.99
N GLN A 238 1.60 -10.11 -15.15
CA GLN A 238 1.37 -11.05 -16.24
C GLN A 238 2.04 -12.39 -15.91
N SER A 239 1.28 -13.50 -16.04
CA SER A 239 1.78 -14.86 -15.84
C SER A 239 2.24 -15.46 -17.16
N ILE A 240 3.51 -15.83 -17.24
CA ILE A 240 4.09 -16.52 -18.40
C ILE A 240 4.75 -17.81 -17.93
N VAL A 241 4.35 -18.91 -18.55
CA VAL A 241 4.95 -20.23 -18.36
C VAL A 241 5.23 -20.86 -19.72
N GLU A 242 6.24 -21.70 -19.79
CA GLU A 242 6.56 -22.49 -20.96
C GLU A 242 6.05 -23.91 -20.82
N ASN A 243 5.51 -24.45 -21.90
CA ASN A 243 5.14 -25.84 -21.99
C ASN A 243 6.12 -26.57 -22.93
N LYS A 244 6.56 -27.71 -22.50
CA LYS A 244 7.33 -28.62 -23.36
C LYS A 244 6.35 -29.60 -24.00
N ALA A 245 6.15 -29.46 -25.32
CA ALA A 245 5.34 -30.39 -26.08
C ALA A 245 6.01 -31.76 -26.11
N ASP A 246 5.22 -32.82 -26.07
CA ASP A 246 5.71 -34.17 -26.21
C ASP A 246 5.91 -34.51 -27.70
N ASP A 247 6.90 -35.34 -28.00
CA ASP A 247 7.18 -35.77 -29.38
C ASP A 247 6.07 -36.65 -29.96
N VAL A 248 5.32 -37.35 -29.10
CA VAL A 248 4.22 -38.24 -29.47
C VAL A 248 2.95 -37.81 -28.76
N LEU A 249 1.89 -37.56 -29.53
CA LEU A 249 0.57 -37.26 -28.98
C LEU A 249 -0.15 -38.57 -28.63
N GLU A 250 -0.51 -38.71 -27.37
CA GLU A 250 -1.27 -39.83 -26.87
C GLU A 250 -2.74 -39.72 -27.28
N GLU A 251 -3.46 -40.84 -27.37
CA GLU A 251 -4.90 -40.88 -27.58
C GLU A 251 -5.60 -40.42 -26.30
N LEU A 252 -6.75 -39.71 -26.46
CA LEU A 252 -7.60 -39.35 -25.33
C LEU A 252 -8.24 -40.63 -24.75
N LYS A 253 -7.96 -40.93 -23.50
CA LYS A 253 -8.50 -42.11 -22.78
C LYS A 253 -9.16 -41.69 -21.50
N LYS A 254 -10.31 -42.34 -21.24
CA LYS A 254 -11.03 -42.18 -19.97
C LYS A 254 -10.54 -43.23 -18.97
N GLU A 255 -10.04 -42.80 -17.83
CA GLU A 255 -9.53 -43.64 -16.76
C GLU A 255 -10.47 -43.58 -15.53
N TYR A 256 -10.66 -44.70 -14.86
CA TYR A 256 -11.45 -44.79 -13.64
C TYR A 256 -10.58 -44.39 -12.45
N THR A 257 -10.94 -43.32 -11.76
CA THR A 257 -10.19 -42.65 -10.68
C THR A 257 -11.07 -42.49 -9.44
N PRO A 258 -11.36 -43.56 -8.69
CA PRO A 258 -12.33 -43.53 -7.60
C PRO A 258 -11.88 -42.69 -6.44
N ASN A 259 -12.75 -41.80 -5.93
CA ASN A 259 -12.51 -40.89 -4.80
C ASN A 259 -11.34 -39.93 -4.96
N ILE A 260 -10.95 -39.58 -6.19
CA ILE A 260 -9.90 -38.61 -6.52
C ILE A 260 -10.57 -37.32 -6.99
N HIS A 261 -10.42 -36.25 -6.21
CA HIS A 261 -11.11 -34.97 -6.45
C HIS A 261 -10.17 -33.78 -6.57
N THR A 262 -8.92 -33.91 -6.10
CA THR A 262 -7.94 -32.82 -6.15
C THR A 262 -6.94 -33.04 -7.30
N ILE A 263 -6.34 -31.95 -7.75
CA ILE A 263 -5.34 -32.01 -8.84
C ILE A 263 -4.08 -32.73 -8.38
N GLU A 264 -3.72 -32.60 -7.14
CA GLU A 264 -2.59 -33.28 -6.52
C GLU A 264 -2.80 -34.79 -6.46
N ASP A 265 -3.99 -35.24 -6.02
CA ASP A 265 -4.34 -36.66 -5.92
C ASP A 265 -4.35 -37.32 -7.30
N ILE A 266 -4.89 -36.65 -8.34
CA ILE A 266 -4.90 -37.23 -9.69
C ILE A 266 -3.51 -37.31 -10.27
N CYS A 267 -2.65 -36.31 -10.04
CA CYS A 267 -1.27 -36.35 -10.51
C CYS A 267 -0.45 -37.43 -9.80
N GLU A 268 -0.69 -37.65 -8.50
CA GLU A 268 -0.07 -38.78 -7.76
C GLU A 268 -0.56 -40.13 -8.30
N PHE A 269 -1.85 -40.29 -8.51
CA PHE A 269 -2.45 -41.51 -9.04
C PHE A 269 -1.93 -41.88 -10.43
N LEU A 270 -1.80 -40.88 -11.30
CA LEU A 270 -1.33 -41.05 -12.67
C LEU A 270 0.21 -41.04 -12.80
N HIS A 271 0.93 -40.80 -11.70
CA HIS A 271 2.38 -40.56 -11.70
C HIS A 271 2.84 -39.49 -12.69
N SER A 272 2.06 -38.41 -12.79
CA SER A 272 2.28 -37.29 -13.72
C SER A 272 2.54 -36.00 -12.94
N PRO A 273 3.41 -35.08 -13.42
CA PRO A 273 3.63 -33.81 -12.78
C PRO A 273 2.42 -32.87 -12.93
N LEU A 274 2.27 -31.92 -12.00
CA LEU A 274 1.15 -30.95 -12.02
C LEU A 274 1.06 -30.14 -13.32
N GLU A 275 2.20 -29.84 -13.94
CA GLU A 275 2.29 -29.13 -15.22
C GLU A 275 1.69 -29.90 -16.40
N LYS A 276 1.47 -31.20 -16.25
CA LYS A 276 0.82 -32.08 -17.22
C LYS A 276 -0.66 -32.29 -16.93
N SER A 277 -1.30 -31.36 -16.24
CA SER A 277 -2.71 -31.42 -15.96
C SER A 277 -3.43 -30.12 -16.35
N CYS A 278 -4.70 -30.25 -16.70
CA CYS A 278 -5.62 -29.17 -17.03
C CYS A 278 -6.69 -29.11 -15.95
N LYS A 279 -6.55 -28.16 -15.04
CA LYS A 279 -7.43 -27.95 -13.89
C LYS A 279 -8.60 -27.05 -14.28
N ALA A 280 -9.80 -27.38 -13.83
CA ALA A 280 -10.98 -26.53 -13.94
C ALA A 280 -11.19 -25.73 -12.65
N VAL A 281 -11.42 -24.43 -12.78
CA VAL A 281 -11.86 -23.54 -11.70
C VAL A 281 -13.16 -22.90 -12.11
N VAL A 282 -14.18 -22.90 -11.25
CA VAL A 282 -15.52 -22.45 -11.59
C VAL A 282 -15.92 -21.25 -10.75
N TYR A 283 -16.37 -20.20 -11.42
CA TYR A 283 -16.95 -18.99 -10.85
C TYR A 283 -18.37 -18.78 -11.33
N GLN A 284 -19.10 -17.89 -10.66
CA GLN A 284 -20.39 -17.35 -11.12
C GLN A 284 -20.31 -15.84 -11.22
N LYS A 285 -20.95 -15.27 -12.23
CA LYS A 285 -21.09 -13.83 -12.39
C LYS A 285 -22.05 -13.27 -11.35
N ASN A 286 -21.68 -12.17 -10.70
CA ASN A 286 -22.49 -11.59 -9.62
C ASN A 286 -23.87 -11.07 -10.10
N ALA A 287 -23.99 -10.63 -11.34
CA ALA A 287 -25.21 -10.03 -11.87
C ALA A 287 -26.21 -11.06 -12.42
N THR A 288 -25.73 -12.19 -12.91
CA THR A 288 -26.56 -13.15 -13.68
C THR A 288 -26.55 -14.57 -13.13
N ASP A 289 -25.70 -14.87 -12.16
CA ASP A 289 -25.39 -16.23 -11.67
C ASP A 289 -24.92 -17.21 -12.76
N GLU A 290 -24.55 -16.70 -13.95
CA GLU A 290 -24.00 -17.50 -15.04
C GLU A 290 -22.68 -18.15 -14.63
N TYR A 291 -22.54 -19.44 -14.94
CA TYR A 291 -21.32 -20.18 -14.67
C TYR A 291 -20.20 -19.82 -15.64
N VAL A 292 -19.00 -19.60 -15.09
CA VAL A 292 -17.76 -19.36 -15.82
C VAL A 292 -16.78 -20.45 -15.45
N VAL A 293 -16.47 -21.33 -16.40
CA VAL A 293 -15.52 -22.42 -16.23
C VAL A 293 -14.19 -22.03 -16.85
N ILE A 294 -13.15 -21.97 -16.04
CA ILE A 294 -11.81 -21.60 -16.47
C ILE A 294 -10.89 -22.82 -16.41
N PHE A 295 -10.21 -23.10 -17.53
CA PHE A 295 -9.18 -24.12 -17.60
C PHE A 295 -7.80 -23.48 -17.49
N VAL A 296 -6.98 -23.99 -16.58
CA VAL A 296 -5.64 -23.51 -16.26
C VAL A 296 -4.71 -24.70 -16.03
N ARG A 297 -3.41 -24.55 -16.22
CA ARG A 297 -2.42 -25.59 -15.92
C ARG A 297 -2.45 -25.92 -14.41
N GLY A 298 -2.35 -27.20 -14.06
CA GLY A 298 -2.63 -27.70 -12.72
C GLY A 298 -1.79 -27.11 -11.57
N ASP A 299 -0.58 -26.64 -11.86
CA ASP A 299 0.33 -25.99 -10.92
C ASP A 299 0.01 -24.50 -10.66
N LEU A 300 -0.98 -23.90 -11.36
CA LEU A 300 -1.30 -22.49 -11.29
C LEU A 300 -2.71 -22.24 -10.69
N ASP A 301 -2.88 -21.04 -10.16
CA ASP A 301 -4.17 -20.55 -9.65
C ASP A 301 -4.69 -19.38 -10.48
N ILE A 302 -6.03 -19.20 -10.47
CA ILE A 302 -6.69 -18.10 -11.17
C ILE A 302 -6.54 -16.79 -10.39
N ASN A 303 -6.31 -15.72 -11.13
CA ASN A 303 -6.35 -14.35 -10.65
C ASN A 303 -7.75 -13.76 -10.89
N GLU A 304 -8.52 -13.61 -9.82
CA GLU A 304 -9.92 -13.13 -9.90
C GLU A 304 -10.02 -11.70 -10.46
N THR A 305 -9.03 -10.85 -10.24
CA THR A 305 -9.00 -9.49 -10.79
C THR A 305 -8.87 -9.52 -12.31
N LYS A 306 -7.95 -10.34 -12.85
CA LYS A 306 -7.83 -10.52 -14.31
C LYS A 306 -9.11 -11.09 -14.92
N LEU A 307 -9.74 -12.04 -14.23
CA LEU A 307 -11.01 -12.63 -14.66
C LEU A 307 -12.12 -11.58 -14.68
N THR A 308 -12.28 -10.80 -13.62
CA THR A 308 -13.24 -9.69 -13.53
C THR A 308 -13.01 -8.66 -14.64
N ASN A 309 -11.76 -8.29 -14.91
CA ASN A 309 -11.42 -7.34 -15.97
C ASN A 309 -11.74 -7.89 -17.37
N LEU A 310 -11.50 -9.18 -17.60
CA LEU A 310 -11.84 -9.83 -18.88
C LEU A 310 -13.35 -9.89 -19.11
N LEU A 311 -14.11 -10.24 -18.06
CA LEU A 311 -15.58 -10.36 -18.14
C LEU A 311 -16.31 -9.01 -18.11
N GLY A 312 -15.67 -7.96 -17.60
CA GLY A 312 -16.28 -6.65 -17.37
C GLY A 312 -17.25 -6.60 -16.19
N GLU A 313 -17.34 -7.66 -15.40
CA GLU A 313 -18.20 -7.77 -14.21
C GLU A 313 -17.56 -8.64 -13.12
N ALA A 314 -17.94 -8.38 -11.86
CA ALA A 314 -17.43 -9.12 -10.71
C ALA A 314 -17.96 -10.57 -10.68
N VAL A 315 -17.14 -11.45 -10.12
CA VAL A 315 -17.44 -12.88 -9.98
C VAL A 315 -17.25 -13.33 -8.53
N HIS A 316 -17.81 -14.48 -8.20
CA HIS A 316 -17.57 -15.18 -6.94
C HIS A 316 -17.34 -16.68 -7.20
N PRO A 317 -16.66 -17.41 -6.29
CA PRO A 317 -16.51 -18.85 -6.41
C PRO A 317 -17.88 -19.54 -6.54
N ALA A 318 -18.00 -20.41 -7.54
CA ALA A 318 -19.29 -21.03 -7.86
C ALA A 318 -19.74 -22.01 -6.78
N VAL A 319 -21.05 -22.06 -6.57
CA VAL A 319 -21.71 -23.16 -5.85
C VAL A 319 -22.19 -24.17 -6.90
N ILE A 320 -21.51 -25.31 -6.98
CA ILE A 320 -21.86 -26.38 -7.92
C ILE A 320 -23.03 -27.20 -7.33
N THR A 321 -24.17 -27.21 -8.03
CA THR A 321 -25.36 -27.94 -7.68
C THR A 321 -25.61 -29.08 -8.68
N GLU A 322 -26.42 -30.07 -8.34
CA GLU A 322 -26.76 -31.18 -9.25
C GLU A 322 -27.44 -30.70 -10.55
N GLU A 323 -28.12 -29.55 -10.52
CA GLU A 323 -28.85 -28.99 -11.65
C GLU A 323 -27.95 -28.31 -12.68
N CYS A 324 -26.72 -27.90 -12.33
CA CYS A 324 -25.83 -27.18 -13.26
C CYS A 324 -25.15 -28.11 -14.30
N GLY A 325 -25.21 -29.41 -14.10
CA GLY A 325 -24.60 -30.40 -15.01
C GLY A 325 -23.07 -30.50 -14.89
N LEU A 326 -22.48 -29.93 -13.83
CA LEU A 326 -21.06 -30.03 -13.53
C LEU A 326 -20.82 -31.02 -12.38
N HIS A 327 -19.81 -31.85 -12.50
CA HIS A 327 -19.39 -32.79 -11.46
C HIS A 327 -18.15 -32.27 -10.74
N ALA A 328 -18.33 -31.70 -9.55
CA ALA A 328 -17.22 -31.14 -8.75
C ALA A 328 -16.09 -32.16 -8.57
N GLY A 329 -14.85 -31.76 -8.87
CA GLY A 329 -13.67 -32.64 -8.85
C GLY A 329 -13.42 -33.38 -10.17
N PHE A 330 -14.38 -33.38 -11.12
CA PHE A 330 -14.29 -34.15 -12.37
C PHE A 330 -14.58 -33.29 -13.62
N ILE A 331 -14.51 -31.98 -13.52
CA ILE A 331 -14.80 -31.05 -14.61
C ILE A 331 -13.63 -31.02 -15.61
N GLY A 332 -13.91 -31.22 -16.89
CA GLY A 332 -12.95 -31.19 -17.96
C GLY A 332 -13.49 -30.47 -19.21
N PRO A 333 -12.61 -30.08 -20.17
CA PRO A 333 -13.01 -29.26 -21.31
C PRO A 333 -13.77 -30.01 -22.41
N VAL A 334 -13.79 -31.33 -22.36
CA VAL A 334 -14.42 -32.17 -23.38
C VAL A 334 -15.85 -32.53 -22.97
N GLY A 335 -16.86 -32.04 -23.70
CA GLY A 335 -18.27 -32.38 -23.45
C GLY A 335 -18.92 -31.59 -22.34
N LEU A 336 -18.54 -30.34 -22.13
CA LEU A 336 -19.22 -29.41 -21.23
C LEU A 336 -20.62 -29.02 -21.71
N PRO A 337 -21.54 -28.65 -20.79
CA PRO A 337 -22.83 -28.03 -21.16
C PRO A 337 -22.66 -26.72 -21.96
N GLU A 338 -23.55 -26.48 -22.93
CA GLU A 338 -23.44 -25.33 -23.85
C GLU A 338 -23.80 -23.97 -23.21
N ASN A 339 -24.40 -23.96 -22.02
CA ASN A 339 -24.94 -22.75 -21.37
C ASN A 339 -23.96 -22.09 -20.38
N MET A 340 -22.67 -22.22 -20.63
CA MET A 340 -21.62 -21.70 -19.75
C MET A 340 -20.62 -20.87 -20.52
N THR A 341 -20.02 -19.86 -19.86
CA THR A 341 -18.83 -19.20 -20.37
C THR A 341 -17.61 -20.07 -20.09
N VAL A 342 -16.89 -20.47 -21.14
CA VAL A 342 -15.69 -21.32 -21.02
C VAL A 342 -14.46 -20.51 -21.44
N LEU A 343 -13.46 -20.46 -20.57
CA LEU A 343 -12.22 -19.70 -20.77
C LEU A 343 -10.99 -20.61 -20.62
N PHE A 344 -9.95 -20.33 -21.39
CA PHE A 344 -8.67 -21.03 -21.32
C PHE A 344 -7.55 -20.06 -20.97
N ASP A 345 -6.74 -20.45 -19.99
CA ASP A 345 -5.56 -19.68 -19.62
C ASP A 345 -4.38 -19.91 -20.57
N ASN A 346 -3.56 -18.88 -20.77
CA ASN A 346 -2.35 -18.92 -21.59
C ASN A 346 -1.39 -20.05 -21.21
N SER A 347 -1.42 -20.50 -19.96
CA SER A 347 -0.57 -21.59 -19.47
C SER A 347 -0.83 -22.94 -20.14
N LEU A 348 -1.98 -23.11 -20.79
CA LEU A 348 -2.32 -24.33 -21.54
C LEU A 348 -1.89 -24.29 -23.00
N LYS A 349 -1.47 -23.13 -23.49
CA LYS A 349 -1.04 -22.97 -24.87
C LYS A 349 0.20 -23.81 -25.19
N GLY A 350 0.07 -24.71 -26.16
CA GLY A 350 1.17 -25.62 -26.55
C GLY A 350 1.42 -26.79 -25.58
N ALA A 351 0.60 -26.95 -24.54
CA ALA A 351 0.65 -28.13 -23.68
C ALA A 351 0.04 -29.34 -24.39
N THR A 352 0.64 -30.52 -24.17
CA THR A 352 0.24 -31.79 -24.78
C THR A 352 0.09 -32.87 -23.75
N ASN A 353 -0.73 -33.90 -24.08
CA ASN A 353 -0.92 -35.12 -23.27
C ASN A 353 -1.32 -34.80 -21.81
N LEU A 354 -2.26 -33.87 -21.64
CA LEU A 354 -2.71 -33.43 -20.31
C LEU A 354 -3.69 -34.43 -19.70
N SER A 355 -3.72 -34.49 -18.38
CA SER A 355 -4.85 -35.07 -17.63
C SER A 355 -5.89 -34.02 -17.31
N CYS A 356 -7.19 -34.35 -17.30
CA CYS A 356 -8.29 -33.46 -16.91
C CYS A 356 -9.51 -34.26 -16.44
N GLY A 357 -10.51 -33.60 -15.85
CA GLY A 357 -11.79 -34.22 -15.55
C GLY A 357 -12.49 -34.76 -16.81
N ALA A 358 -13.32 -35.78 -16.66
CA ALA A 358 -14.07 -36.40 -17.76
C ALA A 358 -15.58 -36.05 -17.73
N ASN A 359 -15.99 -35.04 -16.94
CA ASN A 359 -17.39 -34.63 -16.72
C ASN A 359 -18.29 -35.79 -16.27
N GLU A 360 -17.70 -36.77 -15.62
CA GLU A 360 -18.35 -37.96 -15.06
C GLU A 360 -17.70 -38.30 -13.72
N GLU A 361 -18.52 -38.61 -12.73
CA GLU A 361 -18.05 -38.96 -11.39
C GLU A 361 -17.05 -40.11 -11.40
N ASN A 362 -15.96 -39.96 -10.65
CA ASN A 362 -14.87 -40.95 -10.56
C ASN A 362 -14.16 -41.23 -11.89
N HIS A 363 -14.19 -40.30 -12.84
CA HIS A 363 -13.46 -40.45 -14.11
C HIS A 363 -12.66 -39.22 -14.50
N HIS A 364 -11.46 -39.46 -15.02
CA HIS A 364 -10.61 -38.44 -15.64
C HIS A 364 -10.16 -38.88 -17.03
N TYR A 365 -9.87 -37.91 -17.89
CA TYR A 365 -9.18 -38.14 -19.16
C TYR A 365 -7.66 -38.02 -18.97
N VAL A 366 -6.93 -38.83 -19.73
CA VAL A 366 -5.48 -38.73 -19.95
C VAL A 366 -5.22 -38.56 -21.46
N GLY A 367 -4.10 -37.99 -21.83
CA GLY A 367 -3.74 -37.75 -23.25
C GLY A 367 -4.52 -36.62 -23.91
N LEU A 368 -5.09 -35.67 -23.14
CA LEU A 368 -5.79 -34.51 -23.67
C LEU A 368 -4.85 -33.61 -24.46
N ASN A 369 -5.27 -33.28 -25.69
CA ASN A 369 -4.63 -32.30 -26.55
C ASN A 369 -5.70 -31.31 -27.02
N ILE A 370 -5.72 -30.10 -26.45
CA ILE A 370 -6.81 -29.12 -26.60
C ILE A 370 -7.18 -28.88 -28.07
N PRO A 371 -6.25 -28.61 -29.02
CA PRO A 371 -6.61 -28.38 -30.42
C PRO A 371 -7.30 -29.57 -31.10
N ARG A 372 -6.99 -30.81 -30.68
CA ARG A 372 -7.58 -32.02 -31.24
C ARG A 372 -8.93 -32.37 -30.62
N ASP A 373 -9.02 -32.27 -29.28
CA ASP A 373 -10.13 -32.87 -28.50
C ASP A 373 -11.21 -31.84 -28.14
N VAL A 374 -10.85 -30.55 -28.13
CA VAL A 374 -11.77 -29.43 -27.81
C VAL A 374 -11.99 -28.55 -29.04
N GLY A 375 -10.94 -28.33 -29.85
CA GLY A 375 -10.93 -27.44 -31.02
C GLY A 375 -10.12 -26.19 -30.82
N GLU A 376 -10.29 -25.22 -31.70
CA GLU A 376 -9.66 -23.91 -31.59
C GLU A 376 -10.27 -23.12 -30.43
N VAL A 377 -9.44 -22.67 -29.50
CA VAL A 377 -9.83 -21.88 -28.32
C VAL A 377 -9.01 -20.60 -28.25
N GLU A 378 -9.62 -19.55 -27.67
CA GLU A 378 -8.90 -18.33 -27.32
C GLU A 378 -8.25 -18.49 -25.94
N TYR A 379 -6.95 -18.16 -25.86
CA TYR A 379 -6.20 -18.19 -24.61
C TYR A 379 -6.05 -16.79 -24.04
N ASN A 380 -6.27 -16.66 -22.72
CA ASN A 380 -6.23 -15.40 -21.98
C ASN A 380 -5.23 -15.47 -20.82
N ASP A 381 -4.69 -14.35 -20.39
CA ASP A 381 -3.84 -14.27 -19.19
C ASP A 381 -4.73 -14.19 -17.94
N LEU A 382 -5.02 -15.33 -17.33
CA LEU A 382 -5.90 -15.47 -16.17
C LEU A 382 -5.20 -16.01 -14.94
N ALA A 383 -4.02 -16.64 -15.09
CA ALA A 383 -3.29 -17.22 -13.98
C ALA A 383 -2.58 -16.15 -13.12
N LYS A 384 -2.39 -16.47 -11.83
CA LYS A 384 -1.47 -15.75 -10.95
C LYS A 384 -0.04 -16.02 -11.37
N ILE A 385 0.80 -14.99 -11.33
CA ILE A 385 2.24 -15.15 -11.49
C ILE A 385 2.83 -15.93 -10.31
N VAL A 386 3.83 -16.75 -10.57
CA VAL A 386 4.49 -17.59 -9.57
C VAL A 386 5.95 -17.20 -9.35
N ASP A 387 6.48 -17.54 -8.19
CA ASP A 387 7.91 -17.37 -7.89
C ASP A 387 8.75 -18.24 -8.83
N GLY A 388 9.87 -17.71 -9.34
CA GLY A 388 10.67 -18.38 -10.38
C GLY A 388 10.06 -18.34 -11.79
N GLY A 389 8.89 -17.72 -11.98
CA GLY A 389 8.22 -17.55 -13.27
C GLY A 389 9.02 -16.72 -14.27
N ILE A 390 8.56 -16.71 -15.52
CA ILE A 390 9.19 -15.97 -16.62
C ILE A 390 8.81 -14.49 -16.53
N CYS A 391 9.81 -13.62 -16.54
CA CYS A 391 9.60 -12.19 -16.58
C CYS A 391 9.02 -11.74 -17.93
N PRO A 392 7.86 -11.06 -17.96
CA PRO A 392 7.25 -10.60 -19.21
C PRO A 392 8.10 -9.61 -20.00
N GLN A 393 9.02 -8.91 -19.34
CA GLN A 393 9.86 -7.89 -19.96
C GLN A 393 11.17 -8.43 -20.50
N CYS A 394 11.91 -9.26 -19.75
CA CYS A 394 13.21 -9.76 -20.16
C CYS A 394 13.20 -11.22 -20.62
N GLY A 395 12.10 -11.96 -20.47
CA GLY A 395 11.94 -13.34 -20.91
C GLY A 395 12.72 -14.38 -20.09
N LYS A 396 13.29 -14.01 -18.94
CA LYS A 396 14.07 -14.91 -18.09
C LYS A 396 13.25 -15.43 -16.91
N HIS A 397 13.63 -16.58 -16.36
CA HIS A 397 13.09 -17.14 -15.11
C HIS A 397 13.64 -16.39 -13.88
N THR A 398 13.18 -15.16 -13.66
CA THR A 398 13.77 -14.22 -12.70
C THR A 398 12.76 -13.53 -11.81
N ILE A 399 11.49 -13.94 -11.88
CA ILE A 399 10.45 -13.40 -11.02
C ILE A 399 10.64 -13.89 -9.59
N LYS A 400 10.60 -12.95 -8.66
CA LYS A 400 10.53 -13.19 -7.20
C LYS A 400 9.29 -12.56 -6.64
N ILE A 401 8.56 -13.32 -5.83
CA ILE A 401 7.42 -12.80 -5.09
C ILE A 401 7.91 -12.26 -3.76
N SER A 402 7.73 -10.96 -3.55
CA SER A 402 8.11 -10.24 -2.35
C SER A 402 6.88 -9.71 -1.64
N ARG A 403 7.02 -9.40 -0.34
CA ARG A 403 5.97 -8.73 0.44
C ARG A 403 6.28 -7.25 0.55
N GLY A 404 5.25 -6.40 0.59
CA GLY A 404 5.41 -4.97 0.71
C GLY A 404 4.25 -4.28 1.41
N ILE A 405 4.52 -3.05 1.88
CA ILE A 405 3.52 -2.12 2.40
C ILE A 405 3.31 -1.05 1.33
N GLU A 406 2.08 -0.86 0.89
CA GLU A 406 1.69 0.25 0.01
C GLU A 406 1.72 1.57 0.80
N VAL A 407 2.63 2.48 0.44
CA VAL A 407 2.80 3.79 1.08
C VAL A 407 2.17 4.93 0.29
N GLY A 408 1.79 4.69 -0.95
CA GLY A 408 1.09 5.64 -1.82
C GLY A 408 0.67 5.01 -3.13
N ASN A 409 -0.25 5.68 -3.84
CA ASN A 409 -0.73 5.26 -5.15
C ASN A 409 -1.05 6.44 -6.04
N ILE A 410 -1.02 6.21 -7.35
CA ILE A 410 -1.36 7.19 -8.38
C ILE A 410 -2.14 6.50 -9.50
N PHE A 411 -3.18 7.18 -10.02
CA PHE A 411 -4.11 6.63 -11.02
C PHE A 411 -4.37 7.62 -12.15
N GLN A 412 -4.49 7.09 -13.36
CA GLN A 412 -5.11 7.79 -14.49
C GLN A 412 -6.58 7.36 -14.57
N LEU A 413 -7.49 8.17 -14.03
CA LEU A 413 -8.92 7.85 -13.91
C LEU A 413 -9.71 7.99 -15.20
N GLY A 414 -9.14 8.69 -16.20
CA GLY A 414 -9.87 9.01 -17.43
C GLY A 414 -11.05 9.96 -17.16
N THR A 415 -12.16 9.70 -17.83
CA THR A 415 -13.39 10.52 -17.72
C THR A 415 -14.45 9.89 -16.81
N LYS A 416 -14.13 8.85 -16.04
CA LYS A 416 -15.11 8.10 -15.25
C LYS A 416 -15.99 9.00 -14.39
N TYR A 417 -15.38 9.87 -13.57
CA TYR A 417 -16.10 10.75 -12.65
C TYR A 417 -16.67 12.00 -13.34
N THR A 418 -15.91 12.62 -14.22
CA THR A 418 -16.35 13.83 -14.93
C THR A 418 -17.57 13.54 -15.79
N LYS A 419 -17.60 12.37 -16.46
CA LYS A 419 -18.74 11.95 -17.29
C LYS A 419 -19.96 11.59 -16.45
N SER A 420 -19.81 10.78 -15.40
CA SER A 420 -20.94 10.38 -14.54
C SER A 420 -21.56 11.54 -13.78
N MET A 421 -20.75 12.54 -13.40
CA MET A 421 -21.19 13.75 -12.68
C MET A 421 -21.43 14.97 -13.59
N HIS A 422 -21.49 14.77 -14.91
CA HIS A 422 -21.80 15.80 -15.92
C HIS A 422 -20.90 17.05 -15.83
N MET A 423 -19.61 16.88 -15.51
CA MET A 423 -18.63 17.97 -15.56
C MET A 423 -18.11 18.12 -16.99
N THR A 424 -18.49 19.20 -17.68
CA THR A 424 -18.05 19.49 -19.04
C THR A 424 -17.29 20.83 -19.12
N TYR A 425 -16.48 20.98 -20.15
CA TYR A 425 -15.88 22.25 -20.54
C TYR A 425 -16.05 22.49 -22.04
N LEU A 426 -16.00 23.75 -22.46
CA LEU A 426 -15.98 24.10 -23.88
C LEU A 426 -14.54 24.10 -24.39
N ASP A 427 -14.29 23.35 -25.47
CA ASP A 427 -13.02 23.35 -26.19
C ASP A 427 -12.83 24.65 -27.02
N LYS A 428 -11.73 24.74 -27.79
CA LYS A 428 -11.42 25.92 -28.61
C LYS A 428 -12.46 26.17 -29.72
N GLU A 429 -13.11 25.11 -30.16
CA GLU A 429 -14.13 25.12 -31.21
C GLU A 429 -15.55 25.33 -30.65
N GLY A 430 -15.68 25.38 -29.31
CA GLY A 430 -16.96 25.58 -28.63
C GLY A 430 -17.77 24.30 -28.42
N ASN A 431 -17.16 23.12 -28.59
CA ASN A 431 -17.81 21.85 -28.33
C ASN A 431 -17.65 21.45 -26.84
N GLU A 432 -18.65 20.80 -26.30
CA GLU A 432 -18.59 20.21 -24.96
C GLU A 432 -17.69 18.98 -24.92
N GLN A 433 -16.77 18.96 -23.96
CA GLN A 433 -15.84 17.86 -23.70
C GLN A 433 -15.84 17.51 -22.22
N TYR A 434 -15.49 16.26 -21.89
CA TYR A 434 -15.27 15.83 -20.51
C TYR A 434 -13.78 15.93 -20.13
N PRO A 435 -13.42 16.57 -19.01
CA PRO A 435 -12.04 16.59 -18.55
C PRO A 435 -11.56 15.18 -18.17
N ILE A 436 -10.28 14.94 -18.39
CA ILE A 436 -9.60 13.70 -18.00
C ILE A 436 -8.98 13.92 -16.63
N MET A 437 -9.15 12.97 -15.71
CA MET A 437 -8.70 13.07 -14.33
C MET A 437 -7.54 12.13 -14.02
N GLY A 438 -6.64 12.60 -13.14
CA GLY A 438 -5.75 11.76 -12.35
C GLY A 438 -6.05 11.88 -10.86
N CYS A 439 -5.74 10.85 -10.06
CA CYS A 439 -5.76 10.96 -8.61
C CYS A 439 -4.51 10.35 -7.97
N TYR A 440 -4.11 10.89 -6.80
CA TYR A 440 -2.80 10.66 -6.22
C TYR A 440 -2.91 10.63 -4.69
N GLY A 441 -2.74 9.47 -4.05
CA GLY A 441 -2.98 9.24 -2.63
C GLY A 441 -1.74 8.88 -1.82
N ILE A 442 -1.60 9.42 -0.60
CA ILE A 442 -0.61 9.02 0.41
C ILE A 442 -1.28 8.97 1.78
N GLY A 443 -1.24 7.81 2.43
CA GLY A 443 -1.68 7.65 3.82
C GLY A 443 -0.62 8.14 4.81
N VAL A 444 -0.83 9.28 5.47
CA VAL A 444 0.19 9.92 6.33
C VAL A 444 0.58 9.04 7.51
N GLY A 445 -0.39 8.44 8.20
CA GLY A 445 -0.14 7.56 9.34
C GLY A 445 0.57 6.26 8.93
N ARG A 446 0.17 5.68 7.79
CA ARG A 446 0.82 4.49 7.22
C ARG A 446 2.27 4.80 6.84
N LEU A 447 2.55 5.96 6.25
CA LEU A 447 3.91 6.37 5.92
C LEU A 447 4.78 6.49 7.19
N ALA A 448 4.27 7.10 8.26
CA ALA A 448 4.99 7.17 9.54
C ALA A 448 5.28 5.77 10.12
N ALA A 449 4.30 4.87 10.09
CA ALA A 449 4.48 3.49 10.54
C ALA A 449 5.49 2.72 9.68
N SER A 450 5.46 2.92 8.37
CA SER A 450 6.39 2.28 7.43
C SER A 450 7.83 2.72 7.66
N VAL A 451 8.06 4.01 7.94
CA VAL A 451 9.40 4.49 8.34
C VAL A 451 9.83 3.82 9.64
N CYS A 452 8.95 3.76 10.66
CA CYS A 452 9.26 3.09 11.92
C CYS A 452 9.58 1.60 11.73
N GLU A 453 8.87 0.91 10.81
CA GLU A 453 9.04 -0.52 10.54
C GLU A 453 10.41 -0.87 9.96
N VAL A 454 11.01 0.01 9.18
CA VAL A 454 12.32 -0.24 8.55
C VAL A 454 13.46 0.55 9.19
N ARG A 455 13.14 1.53 10.04
CA ARG A 455 14.10 2.39 10.75
C ARG A 455 13.94 2.23 12.27
N HIS A 456 14.32 1.09 12.80
CA HIS A 456 14.34 0.80 14.23
C HIS A 456 15.47 -0.17 14.60
N ASP A 457 15.69 -0.32 15.89
CA ASP A 457 16.48 -1.38 16.51
C ASP A 457 15.68 -2.00 17.69
N ASP A 458 16.29 -2.92 18.43
CA ASP A 458 15.65 -3.59 19.57
C ASP A 458 15.21 -2.61 20.68
N TYR A 459 15.76 -1.40 20.69
CA TYR A 459 15.52 -0.41 21.73
C TYR A 459 14.43 0.59 21.37
N GLY A 460 14.22 0.88 20.07
CA GLY A 460 13.21 1.84 19.63
C GLY A 460 13.37 2.33 18.20
N PRO A 461 12.52 3.27 17.78
CA PRO A 461 12.59 3.88 16.44
C PRO A 461 13.90 4.66 16.24
N ILE A 462 14.30 4.77 14.98
CA ILE A 462 15.42 5.62 14.53
C ILE A 462 14.84 6.61 13.52
N TRP A 463 14.29 7.71 14.03
CA TRP A 463 13.62 8.68 13.16
C TRP A 463 14.60 9.47 12.30
N PRO A 464 14.36 9.57 10.97
CA PRO A 464 15.07 10.53 10.12
C PRO A 464 14.90 11.96 10.64
N ILE A 465 15.93 12.78 10.51
CA ILE A 465 15.96 14.16 11.04
C ILE A 465 14.80 15.02 10.52
N THR A 466 14.36 14.77 9.29
CA THR A 466 13.26 15.48 8.60
C THR A 466 11.92 15.30 9.26
N ILE A 467 11.65 14.13 9.84
CA ILE A 467 10.35 13.78 10.45
C ILE A 467 10.41 13.48 11.93
N ALA A 468 11.63 13.44 12.52
CA ALA A 468 11.79 13.17 13.95
C ALA A 468 10.92 14.09 14.82
N PRO A 469 10.30 13.56 15.91
CA PRO A 469 9.42 14.38 16.76
C PRO A 469 10.16 15.52 17.44
N TRP A 470 11.43 15.33 17.76
CA TRP A 470 12.41 16.34 18.15
C TRP A 470 13.76 15.99 17.54
N GLN A 471 14.56 16.99 17.24
CA GLN A 471 15.89 16.82 16.68
C GLN A 471 16.89 16.32 17.73
N VAL A 472 16.72 16.80 18.97
CA VAL A 472 17.61 16.54 20.08
C VAL A 472 16.86 16.02 21.30
N HIS A 473 17.40 14.97 21.93
CA HIS A 473 17.03 14.53 23.26
C HIS A 473 18.14 14.95 24.24
N LEU A 474 17.87 15.94 25.08
CA LEU A 474 18.78 16.40 26.12
C LEU A 474 18.49 15.64 27.41
N CYS A 475 19.47 14.87 27.91
CA CYS A 475 19.41 14.08 29.13
C CYS A 475 20.25 14.73 30.24
N CYS A 476 19.63 15.13 31.35
CA CYS A 476 20.32 15.59 32.54
C CYS A 476 20.41 14.45 33.57
N LEU A 477 21.54 13.76 33.61
CA LEU A 477 21.78 12.73 34.64
C LEU A 477 22.08 13.39 36.00
N ARG A 478 21.38 12.92 37.02
CA ARG A 478 21.46 13.53 38.36
C ARG A 478 20.99 14.98 38.38
N ALA A 479 19.73 15.18 38.01
CA ALA A 479 19.10 16.50 38.05
C ALA A 479 19.04 17.12 39.48
N ASP A 480 19.38 16.36 40.50
CA ASP A 480 19.64 16.80 41.87
C ASP A 480 21.02 17.44 42.07
N ASP A 481 21.94 17.29 41.12
CA ASP A 481 23.21 17.98 41.09
C ASP A 481 23.05 19.38 40.49
N ALA A 482 23.39 20.42 41.27
CA ALA A 482 23.11 21.81 40.90
C ALA A 482 23.91 22.28 39.67
N GLU A 483 25.16 21.82 39.50
CA GLU A 483 26.00 22.22 38.37
C GLU A 483 25.56 21.55 37.08
N ALA A 484 25.26 20.23 37.12
CA ALA A 484 24.75 19.50 35.99
C ALA A 484 23.37 20.04 35.53
N LYS A 485 22.50 20.34 36.48
CA LYS A 485 21.17 20.92 36.20
C LYS A 485 21.30 22.32 35.59
N ALA A 486 22.14 23.19 36.14
CA ALA A 486 22.33 24.55 35.62
C ALA A 486 22.88 24.55 34.19
N LEU A 487 23.85 23.66 33.89
CA LEU A 487 24.35 23.52 32.52
C LEU A 487 23.28 22.97 31.56
N ALA A 488 22.56 21.92 31.96
CA ALA A 488 21.52 21.34 31.12
C ALA A 488 20.41 22.36 30.82
N ASP A 489 20.00 23.15 31.83
CA ASP A 489 19.02 24.24 31.65
C ASP A 489 19.54 25.29 30.65
N LYS A 490 20.81 25.70 30.78
CA LYS A 490 21.45 26.66 29.86
C LYS A 490 21.47 26.13 28.44
N LEU A 491 21.94 24.88 28.22
CA LEU A 491 21.97 24.25 26.89
C LEU A 491 20.57 24.12 26.28
N TYR A 492 19.57 23.77 27.10
CA TYR A 492 18.19 23.71 26.65
C TYR A 492 17.68 25.07 26.14
N ASP A 493 17.90 26.13 26.89
CA ASP A 493 17.46 27.48 26.53
C ASP A 493 18.21 28.00 25.29
N GLU A 494 19.51 27.73 25.16
CA GLU A 494 20.31 28.10 24.00
C GLU A 494 19.86 27.35 22.73
N MET A 495 19.63 26.02 22.81
CA MET A 495 19.12 25.23 21.70
C MET A 495 17.74 25.75 21.23
N LEU A 496 16.82 26.04 22.16
CA LEU A 496 15.50 26.61 21.80
C LEU A 496 15.63 27.98 21.13
N LYS A 497 16.52 28.84 21.64
CA LYS A 497 16.79 30.17 21.06
C LYS A 497 17.33 30.08 19.63
N ASP A 498 18.12 29.03 19.36
CA ASP A 498 18.67 28.74 18.05
C ASP A 498 17.70 28.00 17.11
N GLY A 499 16.43 27.78 17.54
CA GLY A 499 15.39 27.13 16.75
C GLY A 499 15.52 25.60 16.69
N ILE A 500 16.37 24.98 17.52
CA ILE A 500 16.52 23.54 17.58
C ILE A 500 15.35 22.93 18.35
N GLU A 501 14.74 21.90 17.80
CA GLU A 501 13.65 21.17 18.45
C GLU A 501 14.20 20.19 19.50
N VAL A 502 14.02 20.52 20.78
CA VAL A 502 14.58 19.75 21.89
C VAL A 502 13.50 19.17 22.79
N ILE A 503 13.63 17.88 23.12
CA ILE A 503 12.99 17.29 24.29
C ILE A 503 14.00 17.16 25.40
N TYR A 504 13.65 17.64 26.59
CA TYR A 504 14.55 17.73 27.74
C TYR A 504 14.07 16.82 28.88
N ASP A 505 14.91 15.84 29.22
CA ASP A 505 14.68 14.94 30.35
C ASP A 505 15.54 15.35 31.54
N ASP A 506 14.92 16.03 32.49
CA ASP A 506 15.50 16.44 33.77
C ASP A 506 14.84 15.71 34.96
N ARG A 507 14.25 14.57 34.73
CA ARG A 507 13.64 13.74 35.78
C ARG A 507 14.74 13.10 36.64
N ASN A 508 14.51 13.02 37.96
CA ASN A 508 15.40 12.29 38.84
C ASN A 508 15.13 10.78 38.80
N VAL A 509 15.47 10.16 37.69
CA VAL A 509 15.32 8.71 37.44
C VAL A 509 16.68 8.05 37.19
N ARG A 510 16.73 6.71 37.28
CA ARG A 510 17.98 5.97 37.00
C ARG A 510 18.37 6.17 35.51
N PRO A 511 19.69 6.28 35.21
CA PRO A 511 20.17 6.48 33.84
C PRO A 511 19.61 5.48 32.82
N GLY A 512 19.47 4.20 33.21
CA GLY A 512 18.92 3.17 32.35
C GLY A 512 17.45 3.41 31.94
N VAL A 513 16.64 4.01 32.82
CA VAL A 513 15.26 4.40 32.51
C VAL A 513 15.25 5.58 31.54
N MET A 514 16.06 6.61 31.81
CA MET A 514 16.19 7.79 30.97
C MET A 514 16.64 7.43 29.55
N PHE A 515 17.63 6.56 29.41
CA PHE A 515 18.12 6.12 28.10
C PHE A 515 17.12 5.23 27.36
N SER A 516 16.42 4.35 28.08
CA SER A 516 15.37 3.53 27.48
C SER A 516 14.23 4.41 26.92
N ASP A 517 13.80 5.43 27.67
CA ASP A 517 12.79 6.38 27.21
C ASP A 517 13.28 7.21 26.01
N ALA A 518 14.56 7.59 26.01
CA ALA A 518 15.18 8.32 24.91
C ALA A 518 15.30 7.46 23.64
N ASP A 519 15.61 6.18 23.77
CA ASP A 519 15.65 5.24 22.66
C ASP A 519 14.23 5.02 22.09
N LEU A 520 13.21 4.88 22.93
CA LEU A 520 11.80 4.77 22.51
C LEU A 520 11.27 6.03 21.82
N LEU A 521 11.77 7.22 22.16
CA LEU A 521 11.42 8.48 21.46
C LEU A 521 12.21 8.67 20.17
N GLY A 522 13.31 7.96 19.96
CA GLY A 522 14.03 7.85 18.70
C GLY A 522 14.59 9.14 18.13
N CYS A 523 14.88 10.17 18.97
CA CYS A 523 15.43 11.45 18.49
C CYS A 523 16.82 11.25 17.87
N PRO A 524 17.12 11.85 16.70
CA PRO A 524 18.36 11.63 15.96
C PRO A 524 19.64 11.95 16.72
N VAL A 525 19.62 13.01 17.52
CA VAL A 525 20.77 13.46 18.33
C VAL A 525 20.43 13.35 19.82
N ARG A 526 21.37 12.87 20.62
CA ARG A 526 21.29 12.85 22.07
C ARG A 526 22.45 13.61 22.68
N VAL A 527 22.14 14.48 23.65
CA VAL A 527 23.12 15.19 24.47
C VAL A 527 22.97 14.74 25.92
N VAL A 528 24.05 14.29 26.56
CA VAL A 528 24.03 13.83 27.94
C VAL A 528 24.90 14.73 28.81
N VAL A 529 24.28 15.40 29.75
CA VAL A 529 24.93 16.17 30.81
C VAL A 529 24.97 15.32 32.07
N SER A 530 26.17 15.13 32.65
CA SER A 530 26.36 14.36 33.87
C SER A 530 27.41 14.99 34.76
N PRO A 531 27.33 14.88 36.10
CA PRO A 531 28.36 15.39 37.00
C PRO A 531 29.75 14.82 36.69
N ARG A 532 29.83 13.55 36.28
CA ARG A 532 31.09 12.90 35.90
C ARG A 532 31.76 13.58 34.71
N ASN A 533 31.03 13.89 33.67
CA ASN A 533 31.57 14.51 32.46
C ASN A 533 31.90 15.99 32.69
N LEU A 534 31.14 16.65 33.58
CA LEU A 534 31.42 18.04 33.95
C LEU A 534 32.77 18.23 34.65
N VAL A 535 33.20 17.27 35.45
CA VAL A 535 34.57 17.31 36.03
C VAL A 535 35.65 17.34 34.95
N GLU A 536 35.37 16.75 33.79
CA GLU A 536 36.23 16.75 32.59
C GLU A 536 35.96 17.96 31.67
N GLY A 537 35.03 18.85 32.02
CA GLY A 537 34.63 20.02 31.22
C GLY A 537 33.92 19.68 29.92
N CYS A 538 33.24 18.53 29.84
CA CYS A 538 32.59 18.04 28.62
C CYS A 538 31.18 17.49 28.83
N CYS A 539 30.44 17.33 27.73
CA CYS A 539 29.21 16.55 27.63
C CYS A 539 29.40 15.41 26.63
N GLU A 540 28.57 14.37 26.72
CA GLU A 540 28.50 13.37 25.65
C GLU A 540 27.47 13.81 24.59
N VAL A 541 27.87 13.77 23.31
CA VAL A 541 27.03 14.04 22.17
C VAL A 541 27.06 12.83 21.24
N MET A 542 25.89 12.29 20.93
CA MET A 542 25.79 11.06 20.14
C MET A 542 24.61 11.05 19.19
N THR A 543 24.71 10.25 18.14
CA THR A 543 23.57 9.89 17.30
C THR A 543 22.71 8.83 17.97
N ARG A 544 21.43 8.70 17.57
CA ARG A 544 20.53 7.64 18.04
C ARG A 544 21.11 6.24 17.78
N THR A 545 21.80 6.05 16.67
CA THR A 545 22.46 4.79 16.27
C THR A 545 23.79 4.56 16.98
N LYS A 546 24.29 5.56 17.71
CA LYS A 546 25.63 5.56 18.33
C LYS A 546 26.80 5.44 17.33
N SER A 547 26.56 5.67 16.05
CA SER A 547 27.62 5.75 15.02
C SER A 547 28.58 6.89 15.28
N ILE A 548 28.11 7.97 15.93
CA ILE A 548 28.89 9.03 16.52
C ILE A 548 28.59 9.00 18.03
N ASN A 549 29.65 8.98 18.86
CA ASN A 549 29.54 9.06 20.31
C ASN A 549 30.82 9.72 20.83
N GLU A 550 30.76 11.00 21.13
CA GLU A 550 31.92 11.83 21.41
C GLU A 550 31.75 12.61 22.72
N LYS A 551 32.85 12.82 23.41
CA LYS A 551 32.95 13.82 24.49
C LYS A 551 33.30 15.16 23.87
N VAL A 552 32.41 16.13 24.02
CA VAL A 552 32.52 17.47 23.44
C VAL A 552 32.67 18.50 24.55
N ALA A 553 33.60 19.43 24.43
CA ALA A 553 33.76 20.50 25.41
C ALA A 553 32.46 21.30 25.55
N VAL A 554 32.11 21.75 26.76
CA VAL A 554 30.83 22.40 27.06
C VAL A 554 30.50 23.53 26.08
N ASP A 555 31.47 24.36 25.73
CA ASP A 555 31.29 25.50 24.82
C ASP A 555 31.10 25.09 23.36
N ASP A 556 31.49 23.87 22.98
CA ASP A 556 31.40 23.33 21.63
C ASP A 556 30.13 22.47 21.41
N VAL A 557 29.33 22.20 22.45
CA VAL A 557 28.14 21.32 22.38
C VAL A 557 27.13 21.85 21.33
N ILE A 558 26.77 23.13 21.40
CA ILE A 558 25.80 23.72 20.48
C ILE A 558 26.33 23.72 19.03
N PRO A 559 27.58 24.18 18.75
CA PRO A 559 28.16 24.05 17.41
C PRO A 559 28.14 22.62 16.86
N GLN A 560 28.52 21.63 17.67
CA GLN A 560 28.54 20.22 17.27
C GLN A 560 27.14 19.69 16.96
N VAL A 561 26.15 19.98 17.80
CA VAL A 561 24.74 19.61 17.57
C VAL A 561 24.22 20.21 16.26
N LYS A 562 24.46 21.50 16.01
CA LYS A 562 24.06 22.17 14.75
C LYS A 562 24.70 21.51 13.53
N LYS A 563 25.99 21.18 13.63
CA LYS A 563 26.71 20.49 12.56
C LYS A 563 26.08 19.12 12.27
N MET A 564 25.84 18.31 13.30
CA MET A 564 25.24 17.00 13.15
C MET A 564 23.83 17.08 12.51
N ILE A 565 22.98 18.01 12.97
CA ILE A 565 21.67 18.24 12.40
C ILE A 565 21.78 18.61 10.91
N LYS A 566 22.68 19.54 10.58
CA LYS A 566 22.90 19.95 9.19
C LYS A 566 23.37 18.79 8.32
N ASP A 567 24.36 18.02 8.78
CA ASP A 567 24.91 16.89 8.04
C ASP A 567 23.83 15.83 7.76
N MET A 568 22.94 15.55 8.73
CA MET A 568 21.79 14.63 8.56
C MET A 568 20.77 15.15 7.54
N PHE A 569 20.48 16.46 7.50
CA PHE A 569 19.61 17.04 6.47
C PHE A 569 20.26 16.98 5.08
N ASP A 570 21.56 17.27 5.00
CA ASP A 570 22.32 17.25 3.74
C ASP A 570 22.42 15.82 3.17
N GLU A 571 22.42 14.79 4.02
CA GLU A 571 22.42 13.38 3.61
C GLU A 571 21.09 12.96 2.98
N LEU A 572 19.96 13.38 3.55
CA LEU A 572 18.61 13.05 3.03
C LEU A 572 18.21 13.86 1.79
N ASN A 573 18.91 14.96 1.50
CA ASN A 573 18.66 15.80 0.32
C ASN A 573 19.57 15.44 -0.88
N LYS A 574 20.42 14.44 -0.74
CA LYS A 574 21.23 13.88 -1.84
C LYS A 574 20.44 12.89 -2.68
#